data_05349cc21e39e1020ee1a651f864a6f5
#
_entry.id   05349cc21e39e1020ee1a651f864a6f5
#
_cell.length_a   1.000
_cell.length_b   1.000
_cell.length_c   1.000
_cell.angle_alpha   90.00
_cell.angle_beta   90.00
_cell.angle_gamma   90.00
#
_symmetry.space_group_name_H-M   'P 1'
#
loop_
_entity.id
_entity.type
_entity.pdbx_description
1 polymer ?
#
loop_
_entity_poly.entity_id
_entity_poly.type
_entity_poly.pdbx_seq_one_letter_code
_entity_poly.pdbx_strand_id
1 'polypeptide(L)'
;MKLVKPKKFLGQHFLKDLKVAQDITDTVDACPGLPILEVGPGMGVLTQFLVRKERPVKVVELDYESVAYLREEYPSLEDNIIEDDFLKMNLQRLFDGQPFVLTG
;
A
#
# COMPACT_ATOMS: atom_id res chain seq x y z
N MET A 1 -16.93 -8.63 -11.82
CA MET A 1 -16.00 -8.10 -10.80
C MET A 1 -15.60 -9.19 -9.83
N LYS A 2 -14.32 -9.34 -9.63
CA LYS A 2 -13.83 -10.32 -8.68
C LYS A 2 -13.85 -9.72 -7.28
N LEU A 3 -14.52 -10.41 -6.35
CA LEU A 3 -14.57 -9.95 -4.97
C LEU A 3 -13.54 -10.70 -4.16
N VAL A 4 -12.71 -9.96 -3.44
CA VAL A 4 -11.78 -10.52 -2.47
C VAL A 4 -12.43 -10.44 -1.11
N LYS A 5 -12.50 -11.57 -0.41
CA LYS A 5 -13.05 -11.56 0.94
C LYS A 5 -12.08 -10.83 1.87
N PRO A 6 -12.57 -9.90 2.68
CA PRO A 6 -11.71 -9.25 3.67
C PRO A 6 -11.12 -10.29 4.61
N LYS A 7 -9.83 -10.17 4.89
CA LYS A 7 -9.20 -11.00 5.90
C LYS A 7 -9.56 -10.49 7.28
N LYS A 8 -9.69 -11.40 8.23
CA LYS A 8 -10.01 -11.03 9.61
C LYS A 8 -8.74 -10.61 10.33
N PHE A 9 -8.32 -9.38 10.10
CA PHE A 9 -7.19 -8.82 10.79
C PHE A 9 -7.65 -7.84 11.84
N LEU A 10 -6.83 -7.68 12.84
CA LEU A 10 -6.93 -6.53 13.73
C LEU A 10 -6.73 -5.28 12.91
N GLY A 11 -7.58 -4.31 13.10
CA GLY A 11 -7.45 -3.02 12.43
C GLY A 11 -8.25 -2.87 11.15
N GLN A 12 -8.73 -3.94 10.51
CA GLN A 12 -9.54 -3.78 9.30
C GLN A 12 -10.82 -2.98 9.55
N HIS A 13 -11.37 -3.05 10.74
CA HIS A 13 -12.56 -2.30 11.09
C HIS A 13 -12.33 -0.79 11.13
N PHE A 14 -11.12 -0.35 11.43
CA PHE A 14 -10.78 1.07 11.46
C PHE A 14 -10.84 1.69 10.07
N LEU A 15 -10.60 0.88 9.04
CA LEU A 15 -10.49 1.37 7.67
C LEU A 15 -11.84 1.50 6.99
N LYS A 16 -12.94 1.28 7.71
CA LYS A 16 -14.28 1.59 7.21
C LYS A 16 -14.54 3.09 7.18
N ASP A 17 -13.87 3.84 8.04
CA ASP A 17 -13.97 5.29 8.05
C ASP A 17 -12.95 5.87 7.09
N LEU A 18 -13.40 6.34 5.94
CA LEU A 18 -12.53 6.87 4.90
C LEU A 18 -11.81 8.15 5.35
N LYS A 19 -12.40 8.92 6.25
CA LYS A 19 -11.74 10.11 6.79
C LYS A 19 -10.51 9.71 7.62
N VAL A 20 -10.65 8.68 8.45
CA VAL A 20 -9.53 8.16 9.21
C VAL A 20 -8.46 7.59 8.27
N ALA A 21 -8.88 6.83 7.26
CA ALA A 21 -7.95 6.28 6.28
C ALA A 21 -7.18 7.40 5.56
N GLN A 22 -7.87 8.46 5.16
CA GLN A 22 -7.22 9.59 4.53
C GLN A 22 -6.23 10.28 5.47
N ASP A 23 -6.60 10.48 6.73
CA ASP A 23 -5.72 11.09 7.73
C ASP A 23 -4.45 10.25 7.93
N ILE A 24 -4.57 8.92 7.93
CA ILE A 24 -3.41 8.03 8.02
C ILE A 24 -2.50 8.22 6.80
N THR A 25 -3.07 8.24 5.61
CA THR A 25 -2.26 8.40 4.40
C THR A 25 -1.62 9.78 4.32
N ASP A 26 -2.29 10.81 4.83
CA ASP A 26 -1.75 12.16 4.81
C ASP A 26 -0.53 12.33 5.72
N THR A 27 -0.28 11.40 6.64
CA THR A 27 0.94 11.45 7.46
C THR A 27 2.21 11.37 6.62
N VAL A 28 2.15 10.77 5.43
CA VAL A 28 3.32 10.69 4.54
C VAL A 28 3.74 12.07 4.02
N ASP A 29 2.86 13.05 4.10
CA ASP A 29 3.16 14.42 3.66
C ASP A 29 4.18 15.11 4.58
N ALA A 30 4.44 14.55 5.76
CA ALA A 30 5.52 15.03 6.62
C ALA A 30 6.91 14.81 6.00
N CYS A 31 7.01 13.90 5.03
CA CYS A 31 8.24 13.64 4.29
C CYS A 31 7.99 13.87 2.80
N PRO A 32 7.80 15.14 2.38
CA PRO A 32 7.44 15.42 1.00
C PRO A 32 8.57 15.05 0.04
N GLY A 33 8.18 14.56 -1.12
CA GLY A 33 9.14 14.19 -2.15
C GLY A 33 9.77 12.82 -2.00
N LEU A 34 9.60 12.12 -0.87
CA LEU A 34 10.10 10.77 -0.73
C LEU A 34 9.14 9.76 -1.35
N PRO A 35 9.66 8.66 -1.91
CA PRO A 35 8.83 7.55 -2.32
C PRO A 35 8.10 6.95 -1.12
N ILE A 36 6.98 6.30 -1.39
CA ILE A 36 6.11 5.71 -0.37
C ILE A 36 6.11 4.20 -0.51
N LEU A 37 6.27 3.49 0.60
CA LEU A 37 6.06 2.06 0.67
C LEU A 37 4.86 1.78 1.58
N GLU A 38 3.84 1.14 1.02
CA GLU A 38 2.69 0.67 1.80
C GLU A 38 2.85 -0.83 2.06
N VAL A 39 2.72 -1.22 3.33
CA VAL A 39 2.81 -2.63 3.74
C VAL A 39 1.42 -3.12 4.09
N GLY A 40 1.03 -4.26 3.50
CA GLY A 40 -0.25 -4.89 3.79
C GLY A 40 -1.45 -4.11 3.30
N PRO A 41 -1.48 -3.68 2.03
CA PRO A 41 -2.57 -2.85 1.51
C PRO A 41 -3.95 -3.54 1.54
N GLY A 42 -4.00 -4.86 1.54
CA GLY A 42 -5.24 -5.60 1.55
C GLY A 42 -6.13 -5.23 0.37
N MET A 43 -7.32 -4.71 0.67
CA MET A 43 -8.29 -4.28 -0.34
C MET A 43 -8.01 -2.86 -0.87
N GLY A 44 -6.90 -2.26 -0.48
CA GLY A 44 -6.48 -0.97 -1.03
C GLY A 44 -7.14 0.24 -0.39
N VAL A 45 -7.60 0.13 0.86
CA VAL A 45 -8.28 1.26 1.52
C VAL A 45 -7.35 2.47 1.65
N LEU A 46 -6.10 2.27 2.06
CA LEU A 46 -5.11 3.34 2.09
C LEU A 46 -4.56 3.63 0.70
N THR A 47 -4.38 2.58 -0.10
CA THR A 47 -3.79 2.68 -1.44
C THR A 47 -4.53 3.69 -2.29
N GLN A 48 -5.86 3.74 -2.21
CA GLN A 48 -6.67 4.66 -3.02
C GLN A 48 -6.29 6.12 -2.80
N PHE A 49 -5.83 6.47 -1.61
CA PHE A 49 -5.40 7.84 -1.32
C PHE A 49 -3.93 8.06 -1.69
N LEU A 50 -3.09 7.03 -1.48
CA LEU A 50 -1.66 7.14 -1.77
C LEU A 50 -1.39 7.34 -3.26
N VAL A 51 -2.12 6.67 -4.14
CA VAL A 51 -1.92 6.79 -5.58
C VAL A 51 -2.25 8.19 -6.11
N ARG A 52 -3.00 8.97 -5.35
CA ARG A 52 -3.37 10.34 -5.73
C ARG A 52 -2.31 11.38 -5.36
N LYS A 53 -1.28 10.98 -4.61
CA LYS A 53 -0.28 11.93 -4.11
C LYS A 53 0.81 12.28 -5.12
N GLU A 54 0.77 11.67 -6.31
CA GLU A 54 1.73 11.93 -7.39
C GLU A 54 3.18 11.72 -6.97
N ARG A 55 3.41 10.70 -6.16
CA ARG A 55 4.73 10.29 -5.67
C ARG A 55 4.94 8.83 -6.04
N PRO A 56 6.19 8.37 -6.17
CA PRO A 56 6.42 6.94 -6.38
C PRO A 56 5.84 6.14 -5.21
N VAL A 57 5.00 5.16 -5.52
CA VAL A 57 4.37 4.31 -4.51
C VAL A 57 4.63 2.86 -4.88
N LYS A 58 5.13 2.09 -3.92
CA LYS A 58 5.20 0.63 -4.00
C LYS A 58 4.37 0.05 -2.88
N VAL A 59 3.78 -1.11 -3.13
CA VAL A 59 3.01 -1.83 -2.12
C VAL A 59 3.56 -3.24 -1.99
N VAL A 60 3.60 -3.75 -0.77
CA VAL A 60 4.04 -5.12 -0.47
C VAL A 60 2.88 -5.85 0.18
N GLU A 61 2.48 -6.96 -0.41
CA GLU A 61 1.35 -7.75 0.06
C GLU A 61 1.68 -9.23 -0.06
N LEU A 62 1.44 -9.96 1.01
CA LEU A 62 1.69 -11.40 1.06
C LEU A 62 0.53 -12.21 0.49
N ASP A 63 -0.69 -11.71 0.62
CA ASP A 63 -1.89 -12.43 0.21
C ASP A 63 -2.11 -12.31 -1.31
N TYR A 64 -2.05 -13.46 -2.01
CA TYR A 64 -2.13 -13.43 -3.47
C TYR A 64 -3.47 -12.95 -4.01
N GLU A 65 -4.56 -13.15 -3.27
CA GLU A 65 -5.88 -12.66 -3.69
C GLU A 65 -5.92 -11.13 -3.64
N SER A 66 -5.34 -10.55 -2.60
CA SER A 66 -5.22 -9.10 -2.49
C SER A 66 -4.33 -8.54 -3.58
N VAL A 67 -3.23 -9.22 -3.89
CA VAL A 67 -2.35 -8.80 -5.01
C VAL A 67 -3.12 -8.77 -6.32
N ALA A 68 -3.90 -9.82 -6.60
CA ALA A 68 -4.70 -9.88 -7.82
C ALA A 68 -5.72 -8.74 -7.88
N TYR A 69 -6.37 -8.47 -6.76
CA TYR A 69 -7.34 -7.37 -6.65
C TYR A 69 -6.67 -6.03 -6.92
N LEU A 70 -5.50 -5.79 -6.31
CA LEU A 70 -4.79 -4.53 -6.45
C LEU A 70 -4.33 -4.30 -7.90
N ARG A 71 -3.87 -5.34 -8.56
CA ARG A 71 -3.48 -5.23 -9.97
C ARG A 71 -4.64 -4.85 -10.86
N GLU A 72 -5.82 -5.34 -10.55
CA GLU A 72 -7.03 -5.05 -11.31
C GLU A 72 -7.55 -3.64 -11.03
N GLU A 73 -7.58 -3.24 -9.76
CA GLU A 73 -8.13 -1.95 -9.34
C GLU A 73 -7.16 -0.78 -9.56
N TYR A 74 -5.86 -1.05 -9.50
CA TYR A 74 -4.83 -0.02 -9.62
C TYR A 74 -3.81 -0.39 -10.69
N PRO A 75 -4.22 -0.36 -11.98
CA PRO A 75 -3.31 -0.73 -13.06
C PRO A 75 -2.02 0.11 -13.09
N SER A 76 -2.08 1.35 -12.61
CA SER A 76 -0.90 2.21 -12.54
C SER A 76 0.17 1.69 -11.59
N LEU A 77 -0.19 0.79 -10.68
CA LEU A 77 0.74 0.20 -9.72
C LEU A 77 1.27 -1.16 -10.15
N GLU A 78 0.92 -1.66 -11.34
CA GLU A 78 1.20 -3.05 -11.71
C GLU A 78 2.64 -3.47 -11.45
N ASP A 79 3.59 -2.64 -11.86
CA ASP A 79 5.02 -2.94 -11.69
C ASP A 79 5.52 -2.67 -10.28
N ASN A 80 4.69 -2.09 -9.43
CA ASN A 80 5.05 -1.67 -8.08
C ASN A 80 4.28 -2.44 -7.00
N ILE A 81 3.53 -3.45 -7.39
CA ILE A 81 2.87 -4.36 -6.45
C ILE A 81 3.79 -5.55 -6.26
N ILE A 82 4.32 -5.70 -5.05
CA ILE A 82 5.30 -6.72 -4.70
C ILE A 82 4.61 -7.78 -3.85
N GLU A 83 4.53 -8.99 -4.38
CA GLU A 83 3.98 -10.12 -3.65
C GLU A 83 5.10 -10.78 -2.87
N ASP A 84 5.24 -10.38 -1.61
CA ASP A 84 6.33 -10.87 -0.76
C ASP A 84 6.00 -10.65 0.71
N ASP A 85 6.83 -11.25 1.56
CA ASP A 85 6.79 -11.06 3.00
C ASP A 85 7.71 -9.88 3.35
N PHE A 86 7.10 -8.78 3.82
CA PHE A 86 7.84 -7.58 4.18
C PHE A 86 8.98 -7.85 5.16
N LEU A 87 8.77 -8.78 6.11
CA LEU A 87 9.76 -9.08 7.14
C LEU A 87 11.01 -9.77 6.58
N LYS A 88 10.93 -10.31 5.36
CA LYS A 88 12.04 -11.02 4.71
C LYS A 88 12.68 -10.22 3.60
N MET A 89 12.18 -9.03 3.31
CA MET A 89 12.66 -8.24 2.17
C MET A 89 13.92 -7.46 2.49
N ASN A 90 14.72 -7.24 1.45
CA ASN A 90 15.82 -6.29 1.52
C ASN A 90 15.28 -4.90 1.15
N LEU A 91 15.01 -4.08 2.15
CA LEU A 91 14.38 -2.78 1.97
C LEU A 91 15.26 -1.79 1.21
N GLN A 92 16.58 -1.96 1.27
CA GLN A 92 17.50 -1.05 0.58
C GLN A 92 17.39 -1.12 -0.94
N ARG A 93 16.88 -2.23 -1.46
CA ARG A 93 16.75 -2.42 -2.91
C ARG A 93 15.45 -1.87 -3.48
N LEU A 94 14.48 -1.58 -2.63
CA LEU A 94 13.15 -1.17 -3.11
C LEU A 94 13.18 0.13 -3.89
N PHE A 95 13.98 1.08 -3.46
CA PHE A 95 14.06 2.39 -4.08
C PHE A 95 15.52 2.76 -4.36
N ASP A 96 16.33 1.76 -4.77
CA ASP A 96 17.71 1.96 -5.19
C ASP A 96 18.56 2.69 -4.12
N GLY A 97 18.37 2.34 -2.87
CA GLY A 97 19.10 2.92 -1.75
C GLY A 97 18.57 4.29 -1.30
N GLN A 98 17.56 4.82 -1.96
CA GLN A 98 16.96 6.08 -1.55
C GLN A 98 16.11 5.91 -0.29
N PRO A 99 16.06 6.94 0.57
CA PRO A 99 15.13 6.91 1.68
C PRO A 99 13.68 6.91 1.17
N PHE A 100 12.79 6.33 1.95
CA PHE A 100 11.37 6.29 1.62
C PHE A 100 10.55 6.39 2.91
N VAL A 101 9.27 6.69 2.77
CA VAL A 101 8.36 6.74 3.91
C VAL A 101 7.51 5.48 3.93
N LEU A 102 7.42 4.87 5.11
CA LEU A 102 6.69 3.62 5.33
C LEU A 102 5.33 3.93 5.92
N THR A 103 4.28 3.29 5.38
CA THR A 103 2.93 3.39 5.89
C THR A 103 2.21 2.05 5.76
N GLY A 104 1.10 1.91 6.44
CA GLY A 104 0.32 0.68 6.34
C GLY A 104 -0.25 0.12 7.61
#